data_25d30fbc06ea0c93772abb69f2181136
#
_entry.id   25d30fbc06ea0c93772abb69f2181136
#
_cell.length_a   1.000
_cell.length_b   1.000
_cell.length_c   1.000
_cell.angle_alpha   90.00
_cell.angle_beta   90.00
_cell.angle_gamma   90.00
#
_symmetry.space_group_name_H-M   'P 1'
#
loop_
_entity.id
_entity.type
_entity.pdbx_description
1 polymer ?
#
loop_
_entity_poly.entity_id
_entity_poly.type
_entity_poly.pdbx_seq_one_letter_code
_entity_poly.pdbx_strand_id
1 'polypeptide(L)'
;ISIVLEGYIMNNDYQSLLDEVRQNYASVVWTHKIQEKQADIYHEQYAKLETANILAASATSCGIVSTIFCDNIWAKIIAAVLSFITITITAYFKSFDIKEMEKHNKEYANKFLIIRNRLLHIICDLHMKKRNIAEINTEYISIMDELNELYVSAPSTTQKAVDRATEALKVDKEYTYTEEEIDNFLPPALRGEVEE
;
A
#
# COMPACT_ATOMS: atom_id res chain seq x y z
N ILE A 1 47.64 -19.44 5.74
CA ILE A 1 46.93 -19.53 4.45
C ILE A 1 45.49 -19.99 4.68
N SER A 2 45.21 -21.02 5.54
CA SER A 2 43.84 -21.52 5.81
C SER A 2 42.92 -20.45 6.43
N ILE A 3 43.39 -19.72 7.44
CA ILE A 3 42.61 -18.70 8.14
C ILE A 3 42.21 -17.51 7.23
N VAL A 4 43.11 -17.12 6.32
CA VAL A 4 42.82 -16.03 5.35
C VAL A 4 41.80 -16.48 4.32
N LEU A 5 41.85 -17.75 3.89
CA LEU A 5 40.92 -18.34 2.93
C LEU A 5 39.53 -18.50 3.57
N GLU A 6 39.44 -18.94 4.82
CA GLU A 6 38.18 -19.03 5.57
C GLU A 6 37.53 -17.65 5.78
N GLY A 7 38.33 -16.63 6.15
CA GLY A 7 37.86 -15.27 6.27
C GLY A 7 37.35 -14.66 4.95
N TYR A 8 37.99 -14.99 3.83
CA TYR A 8 37.58 -14.56 2.50
C TYR A 8 36.26 -15.22 2.07
N ILE A 9 36.14 -16.54 2.28
CA ILE A 9 34.93 -17.32 1.96
C ILE A 9 33.76 -16.80 2.79
N MET A 10 33.90 -16.65 4.12
CA MET A 10 32.87 -16.13 4.99
C MET A 10 32.41 -14.72 4.58
N ASN A 11 33.34 -13.85 4.18
CA ASN A 11 32.96 -12.49 3.76
C ASN A 11 32.19 -12.53 2.43
N ASN A 12 32.45 -13.45 1.55
CA ASN A 12 31.74 -13.64 0.29
C ASN A 12 30.31 -14.16 0.53
N ASP A 13 30.13 -15.07 1.50
CA ASP A 13 28.84 -15.62 1.86
C ASP A 13 27.91 -14.51 2.45
N TYR A 14 28.43 -13.65 3.34
CA TYR A 14 27.69 -12.48 3.85
C TYR A 14 27.29 -11.53 2.72
N GLN A 15 28.17 -11.27 1.76
CA GLN A 15 27.87 -10.37 0.64
C GLN A 15 26.81 -10.96 -0.28
N SER A 16 26.91 -12.27 -0.59
CA SER A 16 25.94 -12.94 -1.44
C SER A 16 24.54 -12.95 -0.83
N LEU A 17 24.43 -13.26 0.46
CA LEU A 17 23.16 -13.21 1.18
C LEU A 17 22.62 -11.78 1.27
N LEU A 18 23.47 -10.79 1.53
CA LEU A 18 23.10 -9.39 1.57
C LEU A 18 22.50 -8.93 0.23
N ASP A 19 23.10 -9.27 -0.88
CA ASP A 19 22.63 -8.89 -2.21
C ASP A 19 21.27 -9.52 -2.53
N GLU A 20 21.04 -10.77 -2.14
CA GLU A 20 19.76 -11.44 -2.28
C GLU A 20 18.68 -10.79 -1.42
N VAL A 21 18.95 -10.55 -0.14
CA VAL A 21 18.01 -9.90 0.78
C VAL A 21 17.62 -8.50 0.29
N ARG A 22 18.59 -7.71 -0.21
CA ARG A 22 18.35 -6.37 -0.77
C ARG A 22 17.42 -6.40 -1.99
N GLN A 23 17.57 -7.38 -2.88
CA GLN A 23 16.67 -7.53 -4.03
C GLN A 23 15.24 -7.85 -3.58
N ASN A 24 15.09 -8.80 -2.65
CA ASN A 24 13.76 -9.14 -2.11
C ASN A 24 13.16 -7.99 -1.32
N TYR A 25 13.96 -7.26 -0.53
CA TYR A 25 13.50 -6.02 0.13
C TYR A 25 12.92 -5.01 -0.87
N ALA A 26 13.63 -4.74 -1.96
CA ALA A 26 13.16 -3.82 -3.00
C ALA A 26 11.85 -4.30 -3.65
N SER A 27 11.73 -5.59 -3.93
CA SER A 27 10.49 -6.19 -4.46
C SER A 27 9.31 -6.05 -3.50
N VAL A 28 9.55 -6.24 -2.20
CA VAL A 28 8.52 -6.08 -1.16
C VAL A 28 8.11 -4.62 -0.99
N VAL A 29 9.06 -3.68 -1.01
CA VAL A 29 8.75 -2.22 -0.99
C VAL A 29 7.83 -1.86 -2.14
N TRP A 30 8.13 -2.37 -3.33
CA TRP A 30 7.33 -2.13 -4.53
C TRP A 30 5.92 -2.72 -4.40
N THR A 31 5.81 -3.98 -4.02
CA THR A 31 4.52 -4.65 -3.87
C THR A 31 3.67 -4.03 -2.76
N HIS A 32 4.28 -3.69 -1.62
CA HIS A 32 3.62 -2.95 -0.55
C HIS A 32 2.98 -1.66 -1.08
N LYS A 33 3.74 -0.84 -1.82
CA LYS A 33 3.25 0.43 -2.36
C LYS A 33 2.14 0.21 -3.39
N ILE A 34 2.21 -0.80 -4.24
CA ILE A 34 1.15 -1.11 -5.21
C ILE A 34 -0.15 -1.47 -4.47
N GLN A 35 -0.10 -2.32 -3.44
CA GLN A 35 -1.27 -2.71 -2.67
C GLN A 35 -1.87 -1.50 -1.93
N GLU A 36 -1.04 -0.61 -1.39
CA GLU A 36 -1.47 0.64 -0.77
C GLU A 36 -2.20 1.54 -1.78
N LYS A 37 -1.59 1.80 -2.94
CA LYS A 37 -2.21 2.64 -3.99
C LYS A 37 -3.46 2.00 -4.60
N GLN A 38 -3.55 0.67 -4.61
CA GLN A 38 -4.79 -0.02 -5.02
C GLN A 38 -5.92 0.21 -4.00
N ALA A 39 -5.62 0.15 -2.71
CA ALA A 39 -6.59 0.47 -1.67
C ALA A 39 -7.07 1.93 -1.79
N ASP A 40 -6.16 2.89 -2.04
CA ASP A 40 -6.49 4.30 -2.26
C ASP A 40 -7.43 4.48 -3.46
N ILE A 41 -7.20 3.74 -4.55
CA ILE A 41 -8.07 3.77 -5.75
C ILE A 41 -9.49 3.32 -5.40
N TYR A 42 -9.64 2.24 -4.64
CA TYR A 42 -10.95 1.76 -4.22
C TYR A 42 -11.63 2.74 -3.25
N HIS A 43 -10.88 3.32 -2.33
CA HIS A 43 -11.38 4.37 -1.44
C HIS A 43 -11.94 5.57 -2.22
N GLU A 44 -11.18 6.08 -3.18
CA GLU A 44 -11.62 7.19 -4.04
C GLU A 44 -12.87 6.84 -4.86
N GLN A 45 -12.93 5.62 -5.40
CA GLN A 45 -14.09 5.14 -6.16
C GLN A 45 -15.33 5.06 -5.27
N TYR A 46 -15.18 4.46 -4.08
CA TYR A 46 -16.28 4.36 -3.12
C TYR A 46 -16.79 5.75 -2.73
N ALA A 47 -15.91 6.66 -2.33
CA ALA A 47 -16.29 8.01 -1.90
C ALA A 47 -17.02 8.79 -3.00
N LYS A 48 -16.56 8.70 -4.26
CA LYS A 48 -17.22 9.35 -5.40
C LYS A 48 -18.62 8.81 -5.66
N LEU A 49 -18.77 7.49 -5.67
CA LEU A 49 -20.04 6.83 -5.92
C LEU A 49 -21.03 7.07 -4.76
N GLU A 50 -20.57 7.03 -3.51
CA GLU A 50 -21.38 7.31 -2.33
C GLU A 50 -21.89 8.77 -2.35
N THR A 51 -20.99 9.72 -2.65
CA THR A 51 -21.36 11.13 -2.79
C THR A 51 -22.41 11.33 -3.89
N ALA A 52 -22.19 10.72 -5.07
CA ALA A 52 -23.15 10.78 -6.16
C ALA A 52 -24.52 10.18 -5.78
N ASN A 53 -24.51 9.06 -5.06
CA ASN A 53 -25.74 8.41 -4.57
C ASN A 53 -26.52 9.29 -3.58
N ILE A 54 -25.81 9.91 -2.61
CA ILE A 54 -26.42 10.83 -1.64
C ILE A 54 -27.05 12.03 -2.36
N LEU A 55 -26.34 12.64 -3.31
CA LEU A 55 -26.83 13.79 -4.07
C LEU A 55 -28.06 13.42 -4.91
N ALA A 56 -28.00 12.28 -5.62
CA ALA A 56 -29.11 11.81 -6.44
C ALA A 56 -30.36 11.48 -5.57
N ALA A 57 -30.17 10.81 -4.44
CA ALA A 57 -31.25 10.50 -3.50
C ALA A 57 -31.89 11.77 -2.91
N SER A 58 -31.06 12.74 -2.53
CA SER A 58 -31.52 14.03 -1.99
C SER A 58 -32.34 14.82 -3.04
N ALA A 59 -31.82 14.89 -4.26
CA ALA A 59 -32.50 15.55 -5.37
C ALA A 59 -33.83 14.85 -5.73
N THR A 60 -33.85 13.52 -5.71
CA THR A 60 -35.08 12.73 -5.91
C THR A 60 -36.12 13.06 -4.85
N SER A 61 -35.74 13.13 -3.57
CA SER A 61 -36.65 13.46 -2.47
C SER A 61 -37.24 14.85 -2.63
N CYS A 62 -36.41 15.86 -2.98
CA CYS A 62 -36.90 17.22 -3.27
C CYS A 62 -37.80 17.23 -4.50
N GLY A 63 -37.49 16.46 -5.55
CA GLY A 63 -38.33 16.34 -6.73
C GLY A 63 -39.72 15.77 -6.43
N ILE A 64 -39.81 14.72 -5.61
CA ILE A 64 -41.06 14.11 -5.20
C ILE A 64 -41.93 15.13 -4.41
N VAL A 65 -41.32 15.86 -3.45
CA VAL A 65 -42.03 16.90 -2.69
C VAL A 65 -42.54 17.99 -3.63
N SER A 66 -41.75 18.43 -4.61
CA SER A 66 -42.18 19.47 -5.55
C SER A 66 -43.35 19.03 -6.45
N THR A 67 -43.50 17.75 -6.76
CA THR A 67 -44.63 17.23 -7.55
C THR A 67 -45.98 17.30 -6.81
N ILE A 68 -45.98 17.41 -5.48
CA ILE A 68 -47.15 17.58 -4.66
C ILE A 68 -47.69 19.00 -4.83
N PHE A 69 -46.81 20.00 -5.00
CA PHE A 69 -47.17 21.41 -5.07
C PHE A 69 -47.26 21.95 -6.51
N CYS A 70 -46.59 21.33 -7.45
CA CYS A 70 -46.54 21.76 -8.85
C CYS A 70 -46.72 20.57 -9.80
N ASP A 71 -47.75 20.61 -10.65
CA ASP A 71 -48.00 19.57 -11.64
C ASP A 71 -47.13 19.79 -12.92
N ASN A 72 -45.80 19.67 -12.74
CA ASN A 72 -44.83 19.85 -13.83
C ASN A 72 -44.31 18.50 -14.31
N ILE A 73 -44.56 18.18 -15.58
CA ILE A 73 -44.12 16.91 -16.20
C ILE A 73 -42.57 16.74 -16.20
N TRP A 74 -41.85 17.85 -16.38
CA TRP A 74 -40.38 17.82 -16.38
C TRP A 74 -39.80 17.46 -15.02
N ALA A 75 -40.41 17.96 -13.91
CA ALA A 75 -39.99 17.59 -12.57
C ALA A 75 -40.22 16.10 -12.31
N LYS A 76 -41.31 15.51 -12.81
CA LYS A 76 -41.58 14.07 -12.70
C LYS A 76 -40.57 13.24 -13.47
N ILE A 77 -40.20 13.64 -14.71
CA ILE A 77 -39.20 12.97 -15.53
C ILE A 77 -37.80 13.01 -14.87
N ILE A 78 -37.39 14.19 -14.39
CA ILE A 78 -36.08 14.35 -13.70
C ILE A 78 -36.01 13.46 -12.46
N ALA A 79 -37.06 13.47 -11.62
CA ALA A 79 -37.13 12.63 -10.43
C ALA A 79 -37.03 11.12 -10.78
N ALA A 80 -37.70 10.69 -11.84
CA ALA A 80 -37.63 9.30 -12.30
C ALA A 80 -36.21 8.91 -12.77
N VAL A 81 -35.53 9.78 -13.51
CA VAL A 81 -34.13 9.55 -13.97
C VAL A 81 -33.18 9.48 -12.77
N LEU A 82 -33.28 10.42 -11.81
CA LEU A 82 -32.45 10.41 -10.61
C LEU A 82 -32.71 9.16 -9.76
N SER A 83 -33.98 8.73 -9.65
CA SER A 83 -34.33 7.50 -8.94
C SER A 83 -33.67 6.27 -9.61
N PHE A 84 -33.68 6.20 -10.94
CA PHE A 84 -33.02 5.14 -11.68
C PHE A 84 -31.49 5.12 -11.45
N ILE A 85 -30.85 6.31 -11.45
CA ILE A 85 -29.42 6.45 -11.14
C ILE A 85 -29.13 5.94 -9.72
N THR A 86 -29.93 6.32 -8.74
CA THR A 86 -29.77 5.88 -7.34
C THR A 86 -29.87 4.35 -7.22
N ILE A 87 -30.87 3.74 -7.88
CA ILE A 87 -31.03 2.28 -7.89
C ILE A 87 -29.82 1.61 -8.54
N THR A 88 -29.32 2.14 -9.66
CA THR A 88 -28.18 1.60 -10.36
C THR A 88 -26.90 1.64 -9.51
N ILE A 89 -26.64 2.77 -8.85
CA ILE A 89 -25.48 2.91 -7.94
C ILE A 89 -25.61 1.93 -6.76
N THR A 90 -26.81 1.81 -6.17
CA THR A 90 -27.04 0.90 -5.05
C THR A 90 -26.86 -0.57 -5.47
N ALA A 91 -27.34 -0.94 -6.66
CA ALA A 91 -27.13 -2.28 -7.22
C ALA A 91 -25.64 -2.57 -7.49
N TYR A 92 -24.92 -1.55 -7.98
CA TYR A 92 -23.46 -1.66 -8.19
C TYR A 92 -22.71 -1.92 -6.86
N PHE A 93 -22.99 -1.18 -5.79
CA PHE A 93 -22.41 -1.41 -4.47
C PHE A 93 -22.72 -2.82 -3.93
N LYS A 94 -23.95 -3.31 -4.18
CA LYS A 94 -24.32 -4.66 -3.74
C LYS A 94 -23.61 -5.75 -4.53
N SER A 95 -23.30 -5.50 -5.80
CA SER A 95 -22.64 -6.47 -6.70
C SER A 95 -21.12 -6.46 -6.52
N PHE A 96 -20.54 -5.30 -6.23
CA PHE A 96 -19.11 -5.10 -6.05
C PHE A 96 -18.87 -4.48 -4.68
N ASP A 97 -18.43 -5.28 -3.72
CA ASP A 97 -18.09 -4.76 -2.40
C ASP A 97 -16.75 -4.02 -2.43
N ILE A 98 -16.78 -2.78 -2.97
CA ILE A 98 -15.59 -1.93 -3.12
C ILE A 98 -14.93 -1.66 -1.76
N LYS A 99 -15.72 -1.57 -0.70
CA LYS A 99 -15.21 -1.37 0.67
C LYS A 99 -14.42 -2.58 1.16
N GLU A 100 -14.91 -3.78 0.89
CA GLU A 100 -14.19 -5.00 1.24
C GLU A 100 -12.93 -5.17 0.37
N MET A 101 -12.98 -4.77 -0.90
CA MET A 101 -11.80 -4.74 -1.79
C MET A 101 -10.74 -3.76 -1.27
N GLU A 102 -11.13 -2.53 -0.88
CA GLU A 102 -10.25 -1.54 -0.25
C GLU A 102 -9.58 -2.12 1.00
N LYS A 103 -10.39 -2.64 1.92
CA LYS A 103 -9.92 -3.24 3.18
C LYS A 103 -8.95 -4.38 2.93
N HIS A 104 -9.26 -5.27 2.00
CA HIS A 104 -8.42 -6.42 1.67
C HIS A 104 -7.05 -5.99 1.14
N ASN A 105 -6.99 -5.06 0.18
CA ASN A 105 -5.73 -4.53 -0.30
C ASN A 105 -4.94 -3.82 0.80
N LYS A 106 -5.61 -3.08 1.71
CA LYS A 106 -4.96 -2.43 2.84
C LYS A 106 -4.37 -3.42 3.84
N GLU A 107 -5.07 -4.51 4.13
CA GLU A 107 -4.58 -5.60 4.98
C GLU A 107 -3.33 -6.25 4.39
N TYR A 108 -3.32 -6.53 3.08
CA TYR A 108 -2.14 -7.07 2.42
C TYR A 108 -0.99 -6.06 2.35
N ALA A 109 -1.25 -4.78 2.11
CA ALA A 109 -0.24 -3.73 2.23
C ALA A 109 0.42 -3.76 3.61
N ASN A 110 -0.35 -3.86 4.70
CA ASN A 110 0.19 -3.95 6.05
C ASN A 110 1.01 -5.22 6.30
N LYS A 111 0.61 -6.37 5.74
CA LYS A 111 1.40 -7.61 5.82
C LYS A 111 2.73 -7.47 5.09
N PHE A 112 2.74 -6.92 3.88
CA PHE A 112 3.98 -6.61 3.16
C PHE A 112 4.86 -5.59 3.89
N LEU A 113 4.27 -4.61 4.60
CA LEU A 113 5.01 -3.68 5.46
C LEU A 113 5.76 -4.41 6.58
N ILE A 114 5.14 -5.40 7.22
CA ILE A 114 5.78 -6.21 8.27
C ILE A 114 6.98 -6.97 7.68
N ILE A 115 6.80 -7.65 6.55
CA ILE A 115 7.88 -8.37 5.86
C ILE A 115 9.02 -7.40 5.47
N ARG A 116 8.68 -6.23 4.92
CA ARG A 116 9.66 -5.19 4.59
C ARG A 116 10.53 -4.81 5.78
N ASN A 117 9.91 -4.58 6.93
CA ASN A 117 10.64 -4.18 8.14
C ASN A 117 11.54 -5.31 8.66
N ARG A 118 11.08 -6.57 8.60
CA ARG A 118 11.90 -7.75 8.97
C ARG A 118 13.10 -7.90 8.04
N LEU A 119 12.93 -7.75 6.72
CA LEU A 119 14.04 -7.78 5.76
C LEU A 119 15.04 -6.64 6.00
N LEU A 120 14.56 -5.45 6.39
CA LEU A 120 15.45 -4.34 6.75
C LEU A 120 16.31 -4.68 7.98
N HIS A 121 15.74 -5.35 8.98
CA HIS A 121 16.52 -5.84 10.14
C HIS A 121 17.57 -6.87 9.71
N ILE A 122 17.24 -7.80 8.83
CA ILE A 122 18.22 -8.76 8.26
C ILE A 122 19.35 -8.01 7.54
N ILE A 123 19.05 -6.99 6.75
CA ILE A 123 20.07 -6.16 6.08
C ILE A 123 21.01 -5.50 7.13
N CYS A 124 20.46 -4.95 8.20
CA CYS A 124 21.25 -4.34 9.28
C CYS A 124 22.14 -5.38 9.98
N ASP A 125 21.62 -6.56 10.30
CA ASP A 125 22.38 -7.64 10.92
C ASP A 125 23.55 -8.11 10.05
N LEU A 126 23.30 -8.24 8.73
CA LEU A 126 24.34 -8.60 7.76
C LEU A 126 25.44 -7.53 7.67
N HIS A 127 25.08 -6.25 7.72
CA HIS A 127 26.06 -5.16 7.73
C HIS A 127 26.88 -5.13 9.02
N MET A 128 26.23 -5.31 10.17
CA MET A 128 26.90 -5.30 11.47
C MET A 128 27.79 -6.52 11.70
N LYS A 129 27.53 -7.65 11.02
CA LYS A 129 28.24 -8.94 11.16
C LYS A 129 28.36 -9.44 12.61
N LYS A 130 27.38 -9.10 13.47
CA LYS A 130 27.36 -9.48 14.88
C LYS A 130 26.72 -10.84 15.14
N ARG A 131 25.83 -11.27 14.24
CA ARG A 131 25.13 -12.56 14.31
C ARG A 131 25.77 -13.57 13.36
N ASN A 132 25.62 -14.86 13.69
CA ASN A 132 26.07 -15.95 12.81
C ASN A 132 25.22 -15.95 11.51
N ILE A 133 25.91 -16.06 10.37
CA ILE A 133 25.28 -16.08 9.05
C ILE A 133 24.27 -17.21 8.90
N ALA A 134 24.53 -18.39 9.49
CA ALA A 134 23.62 -19.53 9.42
C ALA A 134 22.29 -19.26 10.15
N GLU A 135 22.34 -18.53 11.27
CA GLU A 135 21.13 -18.10 11.99
C GLU A 135 20.35 -17.07 11.19
N ILE A 136 21.04 -16.08 10.62
CA ILE A 136 20.43 -15.06 9.76
C ILE A 136 19.77 -15.70 8.54
N ASN A 137 20.46 -16.64 7.89
CA ASN A 137 19.91 -17.35 6.74
C ASN A 137 18.68 -18.20 7.08
N THR A 138 18.66 -18.84 8.26
CA THR A 138 17.48 -19.59 8.71
C THR A 138 16.27 -18.67 8.92
N GLU A 139 16.48 -17.51 9.53
CA GLU A 139 15.43 -16.51 9.71
C GLU A 139 14.95 -15.95 8.36
N TYR A 140 15.89 -15.68 7.45
CA TYR A 140 15.57 -15.19 6.11
C TYR A 140 14.72 -16.20 5.32
N ILE A 141 15.06 -17.49 5.33
CA ILE A 141 14.26 -18.54 4.68
C ILE A 141 12.82 -18.54 5.24
N SER A 142 12.65 -18.44 6.56
CA SER A 142 11.33 -18.37 7.17
C SER A 142 10.52 -17.14 6.72
N ILE A 143 11.20 -15.99 6.54
CA ILE A 143 10.57 -14.78 5.99
C ILE A 143 10.15 -14.98 4.54
N MET A 144 10.99 -15.66 3.74
CA MET A 144 10.69 -15.94 2.33
C MET A 144 9.52 -16.90 2.15
N ASP A 145 9.38 -17.91 3.02
CA ASP A 145 8.23 -18.81 3.02
C ASP A 145 6.94 -18.04 3.28
N GLU A 146 6.91 -17.20 4.31
CA GLU A 146 5.77 -16.32 4.61
C GLU A 146 5.47 -15.34 3.46
N LEU A 147 6.49 -14.77 2.85
CA LEU A 147 6.37 -13.86 1.71
C LEU A 147 5.75 -14.57 0.50
N ASN A 148 6.15 -15.81 0.22
CA ASN A 148 5.59 -16.60 -0.87
C ASN A 148 4.10 -16.89 -0.66
N GLU A 149 3.68 -17.21 0.56
CA GLU A 149 2.27 -17.38 0.91
C GLU A 149 1.48 -16.07 0.70
N LEU A 150 2.06 -14.92 1.06
CA LEU A 150 1.45 -13.62 0.84
C LEU A 150 1.28 -13.30 -0.65
N TYR A 151 2.27 -13.58 -1.49
CA TYR A 151 2.17 -13.37 -2.94
C TYR A 151 1.09 -14.23 -3.58
N VAL A 152 0.94 -15.48 -3.15
CA VAL A 152 -0.09 -16.41 -3.67
C VAL A 152 -1.50 -15.94 -3.31
N SER A 153 -1.67 -15.38 -2.11
CA SER A 153 -2.98 -15.00 -1.56
C SER A 153 -3.34 -13.53 -1.76
N ALA A 154 -2.39 -12.69 -2.20
CA ALA A 154 -2.60 -11.26 -2.38
C ALA A 154 -3.65 -10.96 -3.45
N PRO A 155 -4.53 -9.98 -3.20
CA PRO A 155 -5.52 -9.56 -4.19
C PRO A 155 -4.85 -8.92 -5.41
N SER A 156 -5.52 -9.06 -6.56
CA SER A 156 -5.07 -8.48 -7.83
C SER A 156 -5.03 -6.95 -7.75
N THR A 157 -4.08 -6.37 -8.48
CA THR A 157 -3.91 -4.92 -8.60
C THR A 157 -4.05 -4.46 -10.04
N THR A 158 -4.38 -3.19 -10.24
CA THR A 158 -4.55 -2.58 -11.55
C THR A 158 -3.27 -1.89 -12.02
N GLN A 159 -3.12 -1.70 -13.33
CA GLN A 159 -2.02 -0.90 -13.90
C GLN A 159 -1.98 0.52 -13.30
N LYS A 160 -3.14 1.11 -13.04
CA LYS A 160 -3.23 2.42 -12.38
C LYS A 160 -2.59 2.45 -10.98
N ALA A 161 -2.69 1.36 -10.22
CA ALA A 161 -2.01 1.24 -8.92
C ALA A 161 -0.49 1.15 -9.09
N VAL A 162 -0.03 0.41 -10.11
CA VAL A 162 1.41 0.32 -10.47
C VAL A 162 1.96 1.69 -10.87
N ASP A 163 1.23 2.44 -11.70
CA ASP A 163 1.65 3.78 -12.14
C ASP A 163 1.74 4.75 -10.96
N ARG A 164 0.74 4.77 -10.07
CA ARG A 164 0.74 5.58 -8.84
C ARG A 164 1.87 5.18 -7.87
N ALA A 165 2.14 3.87 -7.75
CA ALA A 165 3.25 3.39 -6.93
C ALA A 165 4.61 3.80 -7.52
N THR A 166 4.72 3.79 -8.86
CA THR A 166 5.92 4.25 -9.57
C THR A 166 6.18 5.72 -9.32
N GLU A 167 5.16 6.56 -9.43
CA GLU A 167 5.25 7.99 -9.14
C GLU A 167 5.69 8.22 -7.68
N ALA A 168 4.99 7.62 -6.71
CA ALA A 168 5.29 7.75 -5.30
C ALA A 168 6.72 7.34 -4.92
N LEU A 169 7.23 6.22 -5.48
CA LEU A 169 8.54 5.71 -5.12
C LEU A 169 9.69 6.36 -5.90
N LYS A 170 9.49 6.69 -7.20
CA LYS A 170 10.57 7.18 -8.06
C LYS A 170 10.61 8.69 -8.21
N VAL A 171 9.45 9.35 -8.16
CA VAL A 171 9.34 10.80 -8.34
C VAL A 171 9.28 11.48 -6.98
N ASP A 172 8.30 11.10 -6.15
CA ASP A 172 8.06 11.71 -4.84
C ASP A 172 9.02 11.20 -3.78
N LYS A 173 9.76 10.11 -4.08
CA LYS A 173 10.74 9.47 -3.17
C LYS A 173 10.15 9.12 -1.80
N GLU A 174 8.87 8.75 -1.75
CA GLU A 174 8.25 8.26 -0.51
C GLU A 174 9.11 7.13 0.09
N TYR A 175 9.26 7.09 1.41
CA TYR A 175 10.13 6.20 2.19
C TYR A 175 11.64 6.52 2.15
N THR A 176 12.06 7.59 1.51
CA THR A 176 13.44 8.09 1.64
C THR A 176 13.39 9.46 2.30
N TYR A 177 14.02 9.55 3.47
CA TYR A 177 14.11 10.79 4.24
C TYR A 177 15.52 11.34 4.13
N THR A 178 15.64 12.65 3.98
CA THR A 178 16.92 13.35 4.14
C THR A 178 17.29 13.45 5.63
N GLU A 179 18.55 13.67 5.94
CA GLU A 179 19.00 13.87 7.34
C GLU A 179 18.20 14.99 8.02
N GLU A 180 17.95 16.10 7.33
CA GLU A 180 17.16 17.21 7.84
C GLU A 180 15.71 16.82 8.15
N GLU A 181 15.08 16.02 7.30
CA GLU A 181 13.72 15.49 7.55
C GLU A 181 13.69 14.58 8.77
N ILE A 182 14.70 13.71 8.92
CA ILE A 182 14.82 12.82 10.07
C ILE A 182 14.98 13.65 11.35
N ASP A 183 15.87 14.63 11.34
CA ASP A 183 16.15 15.51 12.47
C ASP A 183 14.93 16.34 12.90
N ASN A 184 14.07 16.73 11.96
CA ASN A 184 12.84 17.45 12.29
C ASN A 184 11.86 16.60 13.12
N PHE A 185 11.91 15.26 13.01
CA PHE A 185 11.09 14.35 13.81
C PHE A 185 11.76 13.92 15.13
N LEU A 186 13.06 14.15 15.30
CA LEU A 186 13.79 13.75 16.50
C LEU A 186 13.76 14.83 17.59
N PRO A 187 13.71 14.42 18.88
CA PRO A 187 13.99 15.33 19.99
C PRO A 187 15.36 16.01 19.80
N PRO A 188 15.54 17.29 20.19
CA PRO A 188 16.79 18.03 19.97
C PRO A 188 18.05 17.31 20.45
N ALA A 189 17.96 16.53 21.53
CA ALA A 189 19.09 15.77 22.09
C ALA A 189 19.54 14.56 21.25
N LEU A 190 18.77 14.17 20.22
CA LEU A 190 19.04 13.01 19.35
C LEU A 190 19.27 13.40 17.89
N ARG A 191 19.30 14.69 17.59
CA ARG A 191 19.59 15.19 16.24
C ARG A 191 21.06 15.03 15.89
N GLY A 192 21.35 14.77 14.61
CA GLY A 192 22.72 14.73 14.14
C GLY A 192 23.43 16.07 14.35
N GLU A 193 24.73 16.02 14.57
CA GLU A 193 25.55 17.26 14.54
C GLU A 193 25.56 17.76 13.09
N VAL A 194 25.06 18.98 12.86
CA VAL A 194 25.24 19.66 11.60
C VAL A 194 26.73 20.01 11.52
N GLU A 195 27.50 19.26 10.70
CA GLU A 195 28.86 19.70 10.35
C GLU A 195 28.74 21.06 9.63
N GLU A 196 29.22 22.12 10.31
CA GLU A 196 29.38 23.46 9.74
C GLU A 196 30.43 23.50 8.64
#